data_0b3318d8cd44f3aa091a34ce2bbbfb35
#
_entry.id   0b3318d8cd44f3aa091a34ce2bbbfb35
#
_cell.length_a   1.000
_cell.length_b   1.000
_cell.length_c   1.000
_cell.angle_alpha   90.00
_cell.angle_beta   90.00
_cell.angle_gamma   90.00
#
_symmetry.space_group_name_H-M   'P 1'
#
loop_
_entity.id
_entity.type
_entity.pdbx_description
1 polymer ?
#
loop_
_entity_poly.entity_id
_entity_poly.type
_entity_poly.pdbx_seq_one_letter_code
_entity_poly.pdbx_strand_id
1 'polypeptide(L)'
;MAVKDVEVPLDDHKEVAEEIDDIQNDLKSEAFNEAAMDAELQQLEAQLGSVKQSRLELTFANPAYFTYVLVAFASMGGLLSGLDQSLISGANLTMPKALHLSASQASLVNAGMPLGAVGGALTLGPCNEFLGRRMAIIVSCILYTIGAGLEAGAINFGMMFGGRFVLGMGVGLEGGTVPVYVAESVPGKIRGNLVSLYQLNIAFGEVLGYAVAAMFFGVAGDWRYILGSSLVFSTILLVGMLFMPESPRYLMHKGRPVEAYGVWKRIRGFDSYESKEEFLGMRQAVAAENEEQANTKKWAWLDFFTNGRARRAMIYANIMVFLGQFTGVNAVMYYMGVLMTKIGFDDRTSVYMSLVGGGSLLIGTIPAVLYMERFGRRYWANVMLPGFFIGLVLVGAGYTIDYKTYPATAEGLYLTGIILYMGFFGSYACLTWVIPAEVFPTYLRSYGMTTADANLFLCSFIVTYNFTAMMNSMTRIGLTLGFYGGIAVLGWFYQVLFMPETKNKSLEEIDELFSKPTSVIVKQNIKSTVEIMRDLSHLRFRKVFSPSPRL
;
A
#
# COMPACT_ATOMS: atom_id res chain seq x y z
N MET A 1 16.76 67.26 -27.26
CA MET A 1 16.93 65.86 -26.99
C MET A 1 15.88 65.11 -27.82
N ALA A 2 16.30 64.52 -28.94
CA ALA A 2 15.41 63.93 -29.93
C ALA A 2 14.99 62.51 -29.44
N VAL A 3 13.70 62.28 -29.40
CA VAL A 3 13.12 60.94 -29.21
C VAL A 3 13.40 60.15 -30.46
N LYS A 4 14.21 59.11 -30.37
CA LYS A 4 14.40 58.13 -31.46
C LYS A 4 13.13 57.29 -31.53
N ASP A 5 12.40 57.39 -32.62
CA ASP A 5 11.37 56.43 -33.01
C ASP A 5 12.06 55.07 -33.20
N VAL A 6 11.70 54.11 -32.40
CA VAL A 6 12.08 52.71 -32.57
C VAL A 6 11.05 52.11 -33.53
N GLU A 7 11.38 52.05 -34.82
CA GLU A 7 10.61 51.24 -35.78
C GLU A 7 10.78 49.77 -35.40
N VAL A 8 9.67 49.14 -34.93
CA VAL A 8 9.59 47.69 -34.75
C VAL A 8 9.51 47.06 -36.14
N PRO A 9 10.31 46.04 -36.47
CA PRO A 9 10.29 45.39 -37.77
C PRO A 9 8.91 44.83 -38.11
N LEU A 10 8.46 44.99 -39.33
CA LEU A 10 7.15 44.52 -39.85
C LEU A 10 6.96 43.00 -39.77
N ASP A 11 8.03 42.22 -39.66
CA ASP A 11 7.98 40.75 -39.48
C ASP A 11 7.53 40.34 -38.09
N ASP A 12 7.91 41.09 -37.02
CA ASP A 12 7.46 40.80 -35.65
C ASP A 12 5.94 40.96 -35.50
N HIS A 13 5.31 41.85 -36.25
CA HIS A 13 3.86 42.03 -36.22
C HIS A 13 3.08 40.89 -36.87
N LYS A 14 3.67 40.17 -37.82
CA LYS A 14 3.05 39.00 -38.45
C LYS A 14 3.14 37.77 -37.54
N GLU A 15 4.29 37.51 -36.91
CA GLU A 15 4.46 36.42 -35.95
C GLU A 15 3.52 36.60 -34.75
N VAL A 16 3.42 37.81 -34.21
CA VAL A 16 2.49 38.11 -33.11
C VAL A 16 1.02 37.95 -33.52
N ALA A 17 0.67 38.30 -34.78
CA ALA A 17 -0.69 38.11 -35.28
C ALA A 17 -1.04 36.62 -35.48
N GLU A 18 -0.11 35.82 -35.99
CA GLU A 18 -0.28 34.37 -36.12
C GLU A 18 -0.39 33.70 -34.72
N GLU A 19 0.44 34.09 -33.77
CA GLU A 19 0.40 33.60 -32.40
C GLU A 19 -0.95 33.96 -31.68
N ILE A 20 -1.50 35.15 -31.95
CA ILE A 20 -2.82 35.57 -31.45
C ILE A 20 -3.95 34.77 -32.11
N ASP A 21 -3.88 34.51 -33.42
CA ASP A 21 -4.88 33.70 -34.12
C ASP A 21 -4.83 32.25 -33.69
N ASP A 22 -3.66 31.69 -33.45
CA ASP A 22 -3.52 30.33 -32.88
C ASP A 22 -4.09 30.25 -31.47
N ILE A 23 -3.77 31.20 -30.58
CA ILE A 23 -4.36 31.28 -29.24
C ILE A 23 -5.89 31.44 -29.31
N GLN A 24 -6.42 32.26 -30.25
CA GLN A 24 -7.86 32.42 -30.39
C GLN A 24 -8.55 31.16 -30.93
N ASN A 25 -7.88 30.41 -31.82
CA ASN A 25 -8.38 29.15 -32.34
C ASN A 25 -8.36 28.06 -31.28
N ASP A 26 -7.31 28.00 -30.45
CA ASP A 26 -7.23 27.11 -29.30
C ASP A 26 -8.33 27.41 -28.26
N LEU A 27 -8.53 28.69 -27.92
CA LEU A 27 -9.60 29.11 -27.01
C LEU A 27 -10.99 28.79 -27.56
N LYS A 28 -11.23 28.91 -28.87
CA LYS A 28 -12.51 28.54 -29.51
C LYS A 28 -12.69 27.00 -29.50
N SER A 29 -11.64 26.24 -29.74
CA SER A 29 -11.68 24.78 -29.69
C SER A 29 -11.94 24.27 -28.28
N GLU A 30 -11.31 24.85 -27.27
CA GLU A 30 -11.56 24.56 -25.86
C GLU A 30 -13.00 24.89 -25.44
N ALA A 31 -13.50 26.07 -25.82
CA ALA A 31 -14.89 26.47 -25.51
C ALA A 31 -15.93 25.57 -26.22
N PHE A 32 -15.65 25.12 -27.44
CA PHE A 32 -16.52 24.18 -28.15
C PHE A 32 -16.51 22.81 -27.50
N ASN A 33 -15.32 22.32 -27.06
CA ASN A 33 -15.19 21.07 -26.34
C ASN A 33 -15.89 21.12 -24.97
N GLU A 34 -15.78 22.23 -24.25
CA GLU A 34 -16.47 22.43 -22.98
C GLU A 34 -17.99 22.42 -23.13
N ALA A 35 -18.54 23.08 -24.15
CA ALA A 35 -19.97 23.08 -24.42
C ALA A 35 -20.50 21.69 -24.79
N ALA A 36 -19.73 20.89 -25.52
CA ALA A 36 -20.06 19.50 -25.85
C ALA A 36 -20.07 18.62 -24.59
N MET A 37 -19.05 18.78 -23.72
CA MET A 37 -18.98 18.09 -22.43
C MET A 37 -20.16 18.45 -21.53
N ASP A 38 -20.52 19.72 -21.44
CA ASP A 38 -21.64 20.19 -20.64
C ASP A 38 -22.98 19.64 -21.14
N ALA A 39 -23.17 19.56 -22.46
CA ALA A 39 -24.38 18.95 -23.04
C ALA A 39 -24.52 17.46 -22.69
N GLU A 40 -23.41 16.72 -22.72
CA GLU A 40 -23.39 15.29 -22.31
C GLU A 40 -23.68 15.12 -20.82
N LEU A 41 -23.08 15.96 -19.97
CA LEU A 41 -23.29 15.94 -18.52
C LEU A 41 -24.74 16.33 -18.16
N GLN A 42 -25.34 17.31 -18.85
CA GLN A 42 -26.75 17.70 -18.67
C GLN A 42 -27.72 16.56 -19.01
N GLN A 43 -27.41 15.75 -20.03
CA GLN A 43 -28.23 14.56 -20.33
C GLN A 43 -28.19 13.53 -19.19
N LEU A 44 -27.02 13.31 -18.59
CA LEU A 44 -26.87 12.41 -17.44
C LEU A 44 -27.57 12.99 -16.20
N GLU A 45 -27.50 14.29 -15.99
CA GLU A 45 -28.17 14.97 -14.88
C GLU A 45 -29.70 14.88 -14.99
N ALA A 46 -30.26 15.07 -16.19
CA ALA A 46 -31.70 14.93 -16.43
C ALA A 46 -32.19 13.50 -16.12
N GLN A 47 -31.34 12.48 -16.34
CA GLN A 47 -31.64 11.09 -16.04
C GLN A 47 -31.49 10.76 -14.55
N LEU A 48 -30.65 11.51 -13.80
CA LEU A 48 -30.36 11.24 -12.40
C LEU A 48 -31.63 11.24 -11.52
N GLY A 49 -32.61 12.10 -11.82
CA GLY A 49 -33.87 12.15 -11.10
C GLY A 49 -34.73 10.87 -11.19
N SER A 50 -34.49 10.02 -12.20
CA SER A 50 -35.15 8.73 -12.38
C SER A 50 -34.52 7.59 -11.60
N VAL A 51 -33.28 7.78 -11.10
CA VAL A 51 -32.51 6.73 -10.39
C VAL A 51 -32.79 6.82 -8.89
N LYS A 52 -33.12 5.68 -8.31
CA LYS A 52 -33.41 5.56 -6.87
C LYS A 52 -32.10 5.68 -6.09
N GLN A 53 -31.80 6.85 -5.56
CA GLN A 53 -30.64 7.04 -4.68
C GLN A 53 -30.83 6.28 -3.36
N SER A 54 -29.75 5.69 -2.86
CA SER A 54 -29.77 5.03 -1.55
C SER A 54 -30.02 6.06 -0.45
N ARG A 55 -30.99 5.79 0.45
CA ARG A 55 -31.30 6.68 1.58
C ARG A 55 -30.20 6.76 2.64
N LEU A 56 -29.21 5.85 2.59
CA LEU A 56 -28.15 5.74 3.57
C LEU A 56 -26.86 6.48 3.17
N GLU A 57 -26.83 7.13 2.00
CA GLU A 57 -25.62 7.78 1.52
C GLU A 57 -25.45 9.17 2.13
N LEU A 58 -24.27 9.42 2.72
CA LEU A 58 -23.87 10.73 3.22
C LEU A 58 -23.73 11.74 2.07
N THR A 59 -24.21 12.94 2.29
CA THR A 59 -24.01 14.08 1.39
C THR A 59 -23.39 15.24 2.15
N PHE A 60 -22.31 15.81 1.61
CA PHE A 60 -21.66 16.99 2.17
C PHE A 60 -21.84 18.16 1.21
N ALA A 61 -21.94 19.36 1.77
CA ALA A 61 -22.06 20.58 0.98
C ALA A 61 -20.81 20.86 0.11
N ASN A 62 -19.64 20.40 0.56
CA ASN A 62 -18.39 20.53 -0.18
C ASN A 62 -17.87 19.13 -0.57
N PRO A 63 -17.76 18.81 -1.88
CA PRO A 63 -17.27 17.53 -2.38
C PRO A 63 -15.86 17.15 -1.87
N ALA A 64 -14.98 18.13 -1.66
CA ALA A 64 -13.63 17.88 -1.17
C ALA A 64 -13.63 17.23 0.22
N TYR A 65 -14.48 17.69 1.14
CA TYR A 65 -14.60 17.06 2.46
C TYR A 65 -15.10 15.62 2.37
N PHE A 66 -16.01 15.35 1.44
CA PHE A 66 -16.50 13.99 1.24
C PHE A 66 -15.39 13.06 0.75
N THR A 67 -14.56 13.52 -0.20
CA THR A 67 -13.40 12.75 -0.67
C THR A 67 -12.44 12.39 0.48
N TYR A 68 -12.12 13.34 1.37
CA TYR A 68 -11.26 13.05 2.52
C TYR A 68 -11.91 12.07 3.51
N VAL A 69 -13.21 12.19 3.77
CA VAL A 69 -13.95 11.24 4.62
C VAL A 69 -13.96 9.85 4.00
N LEU A 70 -14.22 9.74 2.70
CA LEU A 70 -14.19 8.48 1.98
C LEU A 70 -12.81 7.82 2.06
N VAL A 71 -11.75 8.58 1.80
CA VAL A 71 -10.37 8.06 1.88
C VAL A 71 -10.02 7.65 3.31
N ALA A 72 -10.41 8.43 4.31
CA ALA A 72 -10.17 8.12 5.71
C ALA A 72 -10.85 6.79 6.09
N PHE A 73 -12.13 6.61 5.79
CA PHE A 73 -12.82 5.35 6.08
C PHE A 73 -12.27 4.18 5.27
N ALA A 74 -12.08 4.34 3.97
CA ALA A 74 -11.51 3.26 3.16
C ALA A 74 -10.14 2.83 3.67
N SER A 75 -9.26 3.81 3.99
CA SER A 75 -7.91 3.51 4.47
C SER A 75 -7.88 2.92 5.89
N MET A 76 -8.97 3.01 6.68
CA MET A 76 -9.08 2.34 8.00
C MET A 76 -8.97 0.82 7.91
N GLY A 77 -9.16 0.23 6.75
CA GLY A 77 -8.88 -1.17 6.57
C GLY A 77 -7.41 -1.49 6.80
N GLY A 78 -6.50 -0.69 6.28
CA GLY A 78 -5.09 -0.80 6.65
C GLY A 78 -4.85 -0.78 8.17
N LEU A 79 -5.60 0.06 8.90
CA LEU A 79 -5.54 0.09 10.37
C LEU A 79 -5.91 -1.26 10.99
N LEU A 80 -6.93 -1.97 10.48
CA LEU A 80 -7.31 -3.29 10.98
C LEU A 80 -6.20 -4.32 10.76
N SER A 81 -5.53 -4.28 9.61
CA SER A 81 -4.41 -5.17 9.31
C SER A 81 -3.23 -4.96 10.28
N GLY A 82 -2.82 -3.70 10.50
CA GLY A 82 -1.75 -3.38 11.44
C GLY A 82 -2.11 -3.65 12.90
N LEU A 83 -3.36 -3.36 13.27
CA LEU A 83 -3.89 -3.61 14.60
C LEU A 83 -3.77 -5.10 14.97
N ASP A 84 -4.18 -6.00 14.07
CA ASP A 84 -4.12 -7.43 14.30
C ASP A 84 -2.68 -7.94 14.54
N GLN A 85 -1.73 -7.45 13.75
CA GLN A 85 -0.32 -7.84 13.88
C GLN A 85 0.25 -7.49 15.25
N SER A 86 -0.10 -6.34 15.79
CA SER A 86 0.37 -5.87 17.09
C SER A 86 -0.39 -6.48 18.26
N LEU A 87 -1.71 -6.68 18.13
CA LEU A 87 -2.51 -7.33 19.17
C LEU A 87 -2.05 -8.76 19.45
N ILE A 88 -1.79 -9.55 18.40
CA ILE A 88 -1.32 -10.92 18.58
C ILE A 88 0.07 -10.96 19.23
N SER A 89 0.94 -9.98 18.96
CA SER A 89 2.24 -9.87 19.60
C SER A 89 2.12 -9.75 21.12
N GLY A 90 1.19 -8.93 21.61
CA GLY A 90 0.89 -8.80 23.03
C GLY A 90 0.25 -10.05 23.62
N ALA A 91 -0.72 -10.64 22.93
CA ALA A 91 -1.41 -11.87 23.34
C ALA A 91 -0.47 -13.08 23.41
N ASN A 92 0.61 -13.12 22.62
CA ASN A 92 1.59 -14.21 22.60
C ASN A 92 2.31 -14.46 23.92
N LEU A 93 2.32 -13.52 24.84
CA LEU A 93 2.94 -13.69 26.17
C LEU A 93 2.08 -14.56 27.10
N THR A 94 0.76 -14.53 26.96
CA THR A 94 -0.20 -15.17 27.90
C THR A 94 -1.09 -16.22 27.23
N MET A 95 -1.56 -15.99 26.00
CA MET A 95 -2.48 -16.85 25.25
C MET A 95 -1.98 -18.30 25.06
N PRO A 96 -0.72 -18.57 24.65
CA PRO A 96 -0.26 -19.94 24.44
C PRO A 96 -0.30 -20.77 25.72
N LYS A 97 0.00 -20.15 26.85
CA LYS A 97 -0.08 -20.81 28.19
C LYS A 97 -1.54 -21.07 28.58
N ALA A 98 -2.44 -20.11 28.36
CA ALA A 98 -3.85 -20.19 28.71
C ALA A 98 -4.60 -21.25 27.89
N LEU A 99 -4.25 -21.42 26.62
CA LEU A 99 -4.87 -22.42 25.72
C LEU A 99 -4.07 -23.75 25.65
N HIS A 100 -3.02 -23.91 26.44
CA HIS A 100 -2.13 -25.09 26.45
C HIS A 100 -1.60 -25.46 25.07
N LEU A 101 -1.17 -24.45 24.27
CA LEU A 101 -0.69 -24.65 22.92
C LEU A 101 0.75 -25.20 22.91
N SER A 102 1.01 -26.17 22.04
CA SER A 102 2.37 -26.55 21.70
C SER A 102 3.08 -25.43 20.91
N ALA A 103 4.42 -25.47 20.86
CA ALA A 103 5.19 -24.46 20.10
C ALA A 103 4.79 -24.38 18.62
N SER A 104 4.51 -25.52 17.98
CA SER A 104 4.06 -25.56 16.59
C SER A 104 2.64 -25.01 16.42
N GLN A 105 1.74 -25.30 17.36
CA GLN A 105 0.39 -24.74 17.37
C GLN A 105 0.42 -23.21 17.57
N ALA A 106 1.24 -22.70 18.47
CA ALA A 106 1.41 -21.26 18.67
C ALA A 106 1.95 -20.57 17.40
N SER A 107 2.96 -21.18 16.73
CA SER A 107 3.45 -20.67 15.45
C SER A 107 2.38 -20.69 14.36
N LEU A 108 1.53 -21.72 14.32
CA LEU A 108 0.43 -21.81 13.35
C LEU A 108 -0.67 -20.80 13.62
N VAL A 109 -0.99 -20.52 14.89
CA VAL A 109 -1.93 -19.45 15.28
C VAL A 109 -1.41 -18.09 14.82
N ASN A 110 -0.14 -17.79 15.05
CA ASN A 110 0.47 -16.54 14.58
C ASN A 110 0.44 -16.39 13.07
N ALA A 111 0.70 -17.47 12.35
CA ALA A 111 0.67 -17.50 10.89
C ALA A 111 -0.75 -17.67 10.30
N GLY A 112 -1.77 -17.89 11.14
CA GLY A 112 -3.15 -18.16 10.71
C GLY A 112 -3.77 -17.02 9.93
N MET A 113 -3.55 -15.77 10.36
CA MET A 113 -4.04 -14.59 9.65
C MET A 113 -3.37 -14.44 8.28
N PRO A 114 -2.05 -14.44 8.11
CA PRO A 114 -1.44 -14.42 6.79
C PRO A 114 -1.89 -15.56 5.88
N LEU A 115 -2.09 -16.77 6.41
CA LEU A 115 -2.59 -17.89 5.63
C LEU A 115 -4.02 -17.65 5.14
N GLY A 116 -4.90 -17.16 6.01
CA GLY A 116 -6.27 -16.76 5.64
C GLY A 116 -6.26 -15.64 4.59
N ALA A 117 -5.33 -14.68 4.72
CA ALA A 117 -5.20 -13.56 3.81
C ALA A 117 -4.79 -13.99 2.39
N VAL A 118 -4.01 -15.07 2.22
CA VAL A 118 -3.80 -15.67 0.89
C VAL A 118 -5.14 -16.08 0.27
N GLY A 119 -6.01 -16.74 1.05
CA GLY A 119 -7.35 -17.10 0.59
C GLY A 119 -8.19 -15.90 0.21
N GLY A 120 -8.18 -14.85 1.04
CA GLY A 120 -8.85 -13.58 0.77
C GLY A 120 -8.36 -12.89 -0.51
N ALA A 121 -7.04 -12.78 -0.66
CA ALA A 121 -6.40 -12.19 -1.84
C ALA A 121 -6.77 -12.91 -3.14
N LEU A 122 -6.85 -14.25 -3.12
CA LEU A 122 -7.28 -15.02 -4.29
C LEU A 122 -8.74 -14.78 -4.68
N THR A 123 -9.60 -14.40 -3.73
CA THR A 123 -11.01 -14.05 -4.00
C THR A 123 -11.21 -12.60 -4.42
N LEU A 124 -10.16 -11.76 -4.34
CA LEU A 124 -10.21 -10.31 -4.62
C LEU A 124 -10.74 -9.99 -6.01
N GLY A 125 -10.22 -10.64 -7.06
CA GLY A 125 -10.66 -10.41 -8.45
C GLY A 125 -12.16 -10.67 -8.61
N PRO A 126 -12.66 -11.89 -8.34
CA PRO A 126 -14.07 -12.20 -8.40
C PRO A 126 -14.95 -11.30 -7.52
N CYS A 127 -14.55 -11.04 -6.28
CA CYS A 127 -15.34 -10.18 -5.39
C CYS A 127 -15.45 -8.75 -5.93
N ASN A 128 -14.36 -8.16 -6.39
CA ASN A 128 -14.36 -6.82 -6.97
C ASN A 128 -15.16 -6.74 -8.27
N GLU A 129 -15.14 -7.80 -9.07
CA GLU A 129 -15.89 -7.86 -10.33
C GLU A 129 -17.39 -8.03 -10.12
N PHE A 130 -17.81 -8.94 -9.24
CA PHE A 130 -19.23 -9.27 -9.05
C PHE A 130 -19.92 -8.36 -8.03
N LEU A 131 -19.28 -8.08 -6.90
CA LEU A 131 -19.88 -7.32 -5.79
C LEU A 131 -19.61 -5.81 -5.88
N GLY A 132 -18.48 -5.41 -6.49
CA GLY A 132 -17.99 -4.04 -6.46
C GLY A 132 -17.06 -3.77 -5.28
N ARG A 133 -16.42 -2.59 -5.29
CA ARG A 133 -15.36 -2.28 -4.31
C ARG A 133 -15.94 -2.06 -2.92
N ARG A 134 -17.02 -1.29 -2.82
CA ARG A 134 -17.70 -1.02 -1.55
C ARG A 134 -18.18 -2.31 -0.88
N MET A 135 -18.89 -3.15 -1.63
CA MET A 135 -19.42 -4.40 -1.07
C MET A 135 -18.32 -5.39 -0.73
N ALA A 136 -17.23 -5.45 -1.49
CA ALA A 136 -16.06 -6.27 -1.17
C ALA A 136 -15.44 -5.83 0.18
N ILE A 137 -15.30 -4.53 0.43
CA ILE A 137 -14.82 -4.01 1.73
C ILE A 137 -15.82 -4.34 2.85
N ILE A 138 -17.13 -4.24 2.63
CA ILE A 138 -18.13 -4.63 3.63
C ILE A 138 -18.03 -6.13 3.97
N VAL A 139 -17.86 -6.98 2.96
CA VAL A 139 -17.66 -8.44 3.17
C VAL A 139 -16.38 -8.69 3.95
N SER A 140 -15.28 -8.00 3.63
CA SER A 140 -14.03 -8.11 4.38
C SER A 140 -14.20 -7.73 5.85
N CYS A 141 -14.91 -6.64 6.14
CA CYS A 141 -15.21 -6.21 7.51
C CYS A 141 -16.05 -7.24 8.28
N ILE A 142 -17.03 -7.86 7.62
CA ILE A 142 -17.85 -8.93 8.22
C ILE A 142 -16.98 -10.13 8.57
N LEU A 143 -16.14 -10.61 7.64
CA LEU A 143 -15.20 -11.70 7.88
C LEU A 143 -14.25 -11.38 9.03
N TYR A 144 -13.68 -10.17 9.02
CA TYR A 144 -12.80 -9.70 10.07
C TYR A 144 -13.50 -9.71 11.44
N THR A 145 -14.71 -9.15 11.53
CA THR A 145 -15.50 -9.08 12.77
C THR A 145 -15.86 -10.47 13.31
N ILE A 146 -16.26 -11.39 12.42
CA ILE A 146 -16.54 -12.79 12.79
C ILE A 146 -15.26 -13.44 13.34
N GLY A 147 -14.14 -13.31 12.63
CA GLY A 147 -12.86 -13.85 13.05
C GLY A 147 -12.41 -13.32 14.41
N ALA A 148 -12.47 -12.01 14.61
CA ALA A 148 -12.13 -11.35 15.87
C ALA A 148 -13.03 -11.83 17.05
N GLY A 149 -14.32 -12.05 16.80
CA GLY A 149 -15.23 -12.63 17.78
C GLY A 149 -14.86 -14.07 18.14
N LEU A 150 -14.45 -14.89 17.16
CA LEU A 150 -13.97 -16.26 17.40
C LEU A 150 -12.67 -16.28 18.20
N GLU A 151 -11.74 -15.37 17.92
CA GLU A 151 -10.49 -15.23 18.65
C GLU A 151 -10.72 -14.86 20.12
N ALA A 152 -11.50 -13.81 20.35
CA ALA A 152 -11.82 -13.35 21.71
C ALA A 152 -12.54 -14.43 22.54
N GLY A 153 -13.40 -15.21 21.90
CA GLY A 153 -14.15 -16.31 22.51
C GLY A 153 -13.42 -17.66 22.52
N ALA A 154 -12.21 -17.76 22.02
CA ALA A 154 -11.53 -19.04 21.79
C ALA A 154 -11.32 -19.83 23.10
N ILE A 155 -11.68 -21.12 23.08
CA ILE A 155 -11.52 -22.07 24.17
C ILE A 155 -10.50 -23.18 23.86
N ASN A 156 -10.09 -23.30 22.63
CA ASN A 156 -9.13 -24.28 22.15
C ASN A 156 -8.36 -23.80 20.92
N PHE A 157 -7.33 -24.57 20.52
CA PHE A 157 -6.51 -24.31 19.32
C PHE A 157 -7.36 -24.13 18.06
N GLY A 158 -8.31 -25.05 17.81
CA GLY A 158 -9.10 -25.05 16.56
C GLY A 158 -9.93 -23.78 16.39
N MET A 159 -10.55 -23.30 17.48
CA MET A 159 -11.34 -22.06 17.44
C MET A 159 -10.44 -20.82 17.26
N MET A 160 -9.30 -20.78 17.95
CA MET A 160 -8.33 -19.70 17.81
C MET A 160 -7.77 -19.65 16.38
N PHE A 161 -7.29 -20.77 15.86
CA PHE A 161 -6.75 -20.83 14.49
C PHE A 161 -7.82 -20.53 13.44
N GLY A 162 -9.04 -21.07 13.60
CA GLY A 162 -10.17 -20.77 12.71
C GLY A 162 -10.55 -19.30 12.72
N GLY A 163 -10.55 -18.65 13.88
CA GLY A 163 -10.76 -17.20 14.03
C GLY A 163 -9.69 -16.40 13.26
N ARG A 164 -8.42 -16.72 13.49
CA ARG A 164 -7.26 -16.12 12.77
C ARG A 164 -7.38 -16.29 11.25
N PHE A 165 -7.77 -17.46 10.78
CA PHE A 165 -7.92 -17.74 9.36
C PHE A 165 -9.06 -16.94 8.72
N VAL A 166 -10.25 -16.92 9.36
CA VAL A 166 -11.42 -16.15 8.86
C VAL A 166 -11.14 -14.65 8.86
N LEU A 167 -10.53 -14.12 9.94
CA LEU A 167 -10.09 -12.74 10.02
C LEU A 167 -9.10 -12.43 8.90
N GLY A 168 -8.14 -13.32 8.68
CA GLY A 168 -7.16 -13.20 7.59
C GLY A 168 -7.81 -13.12 6.22
N MET A 169 -8.84 -13.92 5.92
CA MET A 169 -9.59 -13.82 4.67
C MET A 169 -10.16 -12.40 4.45
N GLY A 170 -10.65 -11.76 5.52
CA GLY A 170 -11.07 -10.37 5.46
C GLY A 170 -9.91 -9.43 5.10
N VAL A 171 -8.77 -9.55 5.78
CA VAL A 171 -7.58 -8.73 5.54
C VAL A 171 -7.07 -8.86 4.10
N GLY A 172 -6.98 -10.10 3.58
CA GLY A 172 -6.50 -10.32 2.21
C GLY A 172 -7.44 -9.79 1.14
N LEU A 173 -8.76 -9.89 1.32
CA LEU A 173 -9.72 -9.30 0.41
C LEU A 173 -9.64 -7.76 0.41
N GLU A 174 -9.37 -7.19 1.55
CA GLU A 174 -9.30 -5.75 1.74
C GLU A 174 -8.02 -5.15 1.18
N GLY A 175 -6.86 -5.81 1.41
CA GLY A 175 -5.53 -5.33 1.06
C GLY A 175 -5.41 -4.90 -0.40
N GLY A 176 -6.00 -5.65 -1.33
CA GLY A 176 -6.03 -5.27 -2.73
C GLY A 176 -7.23 -4.40 -3.13
N THR A 177 -8.38 -4.49 -2.40
CA THR A 177 -9.59 -3.73 -2.77
C THR A 177 -9.51 -2.27 -2.38
N VAL A 178 -9.01 -1.95 -1.18
CA VAL A 178 -8.97 -0.57 -0.66
C VAL A 178 -8.10 0.36 -1.51
N PRO A 179 -6.85 0.01 -1.87
CA PRO A 179 -6.05 0.87 -2.75
C PRO A 179 -6.71 1.14 -4.09
N VAL A 180 -7.41 0.15 -4.67
CA VAL A 180 -8.17 0.30 -5.91
C VAL A 180 -9.36 1.23 -5.72
N TYR A 181 -10.14 1.05 -4.67
CA TYR A 181 -11.30 1.89 -4.36
C TYR A 181 -10.91 3.36 -4.17
N VAL A 182 -9.83 3.61 -3.41
CA VAL A 182 -9.27 4.95 -3.23
C VAL A 182 -8.79 5.52 -4.56
N ALA A 183 -8.01 4.77 -5.33
CA ALA A 183 -7.47 5.22 -6.61
C ALA A 183 -8.55 5.57 -7.66
N GLU A 184 -9.71 4.89 -7.62
CA GLU A 184 -10.86 5.16 -8.51
C GLU A 184 -11.72 6.34 -8.05
N SER A 185 -11.60 6.76 -6.78
CA SER A 185 -12.43 7.79 -6.17
C SER A 185 -11.74 9.15 -6.07
N VAL A 186 -10.41 9.22 -6.18
CA VAL A 186 -9.62 10.44 -5.93
C VAL A 186 -9.01 11.03 -7.21
N PRO A 187 -8.69 12.36 -7.22
CA PRO A 187 -8.00 13.00 -8.33
C PRO A 187 -6.67 12.33 -8.68
N GLY A 188 -6.36 12.24 -9.97
CA GLY A 188 -5.11 11.67 -10.46
C GLY A 188 -3.85 12.31 -9.86
N LYS A 189 -3.85 13.64 -9.66
CA LYS A 189 -2.74 14.42 -9.11
C LYS A 189 -2.31 14.02 -7.69
N ILE A 190 -3.24 13.56 -6.85
CA ILE A 190 -2.97 13.22 -5.43
C ILE A 190 -3.14 11.73 -5.15
N ARG A 191 -3.40 10.93 -6.18
CA ARG A 191 -3.69 9.48 -6.08
C ARG A 191 -2.60 8.71 -5.35
N GLY A 192 -1.33 8.91 -5.72
CA GLY A 192 -0.20 8.21 -5.11
C GLY A 192 -0.07 8.49 -3.62
N ASN A 193 -0.21 9.75 -3.21
CA ASN A 193 -0.17 10.13 -1.79
C ASN A 193 -1.33 9.50 -1.01
N LEU A 194 -2.54 9.52 -1.57
CA LEU A 194 -3.73 8.98 -0.91
C LEU A 194 -3.73 7.45 -0.83
N VAL A 195 -3.19 6.75 -1.83
CA VAL A 195 -2.96 5.30 -1.77
C VAL A 195 -1.92 4.97 -0.68
N SER A 196 -0.88 5.80 -0.53
CA SER A 196 0.11 5.63 0.53
C SER A 196 -0.45 5.80 1.95
N LEU A 197 -1.63 6.45 2.11
CA LEU A 197 -2.34 6.52 3.40
C LEU A 197 -2.78 5.14 3.89
N TYR A 198 -3.00 4.18 3.00
CA TYR A 198 -3.29 2.80 3.41
C TYR A 198 -2.14 2.24 4.24
N GLN A 199 -0.88 2.39 3.78
CA GLN A 199 0.29 1.97 4.55
C GLN A 199 0.48 2.77 5.85
N LEU A 200 0.19 4.08 5.82
CA LEU A 200 0.25 4.90 7.05
C LEU A 200 -0.76 4.41 8.09
N ASN A 201 -1.96 4.02 7.66
CA ASN A 201 -2.96 3.46 8.56
C ASN A 201 -2.58 2.06 9.08
N ILE A 202 -1.88 1.23 8.30
CA ILE A 202 -1.28 -0.03 8.81
C ILE A 202 -0.33 0.31 9.96
N ALA A 203 0.61 1.22 9.75
CA ALA A 203 1.58 1.60 10.77
C ALA A 203 0.92 2.25 12.01
N PHE A 204 -0.13 3.04 11.82
CA PHE A 204 -0.91 3.61 12.92
C PHE A 204 -1.67 2.52 13.68
N GLY A 205 -2.26 1.55 12.98
CA GLY A 205 -2.92 0.39 13.56
C GLY A 205 -1.99 -0.42 14.44
N GLU A 206 -0.72 -0.60 14.03
CA GLU A 206 0.27 -1.28 14.84
C GLU A 206 0.59 -0.55 16.15
N VAL A 207 0.78 0.76 16.11
CA VAL A 207 0.97 1.56 17.34
C VAL A 207 -0.23 1.42 18.25
N LEU A 208 -1.43 1.51 17.68
CA LEU A 208 -2.68 1.41 18.44
C LEU A 208 -2.84 0.03 19.10
N GLY A 209 -2.51 -1.05 18.38
CA GLY A 209 -2.61 -2.39 18.92
C GLY A 209 -1.56 -2.68 20.00
N TYR A 210 -0.32 -2.21 19.87
CA TYR A 210 0.64 -2.28 20.96
C TYR A 210 0.19 -1.45 22.19
N ALA A 211 -0.44 -0.30 21.97
CA ALA A 211 -1.00 0.51 23.06
C ALA A 211 -2.17 -0.21 23.78
N VAL A 212 -3.07 -0.83 23.01
CA VAL A 212 -4.16 -1.66 23.55
C VAL A 212 -3.61 -2.86 24.31
N ALA A 213 -2.60 -3.55 23.77
CA ALA A 213 -1.93 -4.64 24.45
C ALA A 213 -1.33 -4.17 25.79
N ALA A 214 -0.65 -3.01 25.81
CA ALA A 214 -0.10 -2.43 27.02
C ALA A 214 -1.18 -2.04 28.05
N MET A 215 -2.35 -1.62 27.59
CA MET A 215 -3.49 -1.25 28.46
C MET A 215 -4.09 -2.46 29.18
N PHE A 216 -4.27 -3.57 28.49
CA PHE A 216 -4.94 -4.76 29.03
C PHE A 216 -3.98 -5.80 29.63
N PHE A 217 -2.67 -5.67 29.43
CA PHE A 217 -1.70 -6.64 29.94
C PHE A 217 -1.72 -6.74 31.46
N GLY A 218 -1.83 -7.97 31.99
CA GLY A 218 -1.91 -8.25 33.40
C GLY A 218 -3.33 -8.27 33.99
N VAL A 219 -4.36 -8.01 33.18
CA VAL A 219 -5.75 -8.22 33.55
C VAL A 219 -6.09 -9.71 33.43
N ALA A 220 -6.93 -10.25 34.28
CA ALA A 220 -7.33 -11.66 34.22
C ALA A 220 -7.98 -11.98 32.86
N GLY A 221 -7.35 -12.87 32.07
CA GLY A 221 -7.78 -13.17 30.71
C GLY A 221 -7.41 -12.10 29.68
N ASP A 222 -6.34 -11.35 29.90
CA ASP A 222 -5.83 -10.23 29.15
C ASP A 222 -5.84 -10.43 27.62
N TRP A 223 -5.38 -11.57 27.12
CA TRP A 223 -5.33 -11.86 25.69
C TRP A 223 -6.70 -11.81 25.01
N ARG A 224 -7.80 -12.11 25.74
CA ARG A 224 -9.16 -12.02 25.21
C ARG A 224 -9.58 -10.56 24.98
N TYR A 225 -9.24 -9.67 25.92
CA TYR A 225 -9.51 -8.24 25.79
C TYR A 225 -8.61 -7.61 24.72
N ILE A 226 -7.35 -8.04 24.66
CA ILE A 226 -6.41 -7.58 23.64
C ILE A 226 -6.95 -7.93 22.25
N LEU A 227 -7.21 -9.20 21.94
CA LEU A 227 -7.70 -9.62 20.63
C LEU A 227 -9.13 -9.11 20.35
N GLY A 228 -10.00 -9.14 21.36
CA GLY A 228 -11.39 -8.68 21.24
C GLY A 228 -11.54 -7.18 21.00
N SER A 229 -10.53 -6.36 21.31
CA SER A 229 -10.56 -4.93 21.04
C SER A 229 -10.69 -4.61 19.55
N SER A 230 -10.23 -5.49 18.67
CA SER A 230 -10.35 -5.36 17.22
C SER A 230 -11.81 -5.33 16.74
N LEU A 231 -12.75 -5.91 17.51
CA LEU A 231 -14.20 -5.81 17.22
C LEU A 231 -14.71 -4.36 17.18
N VAL A 232 -14.17 -3.50 18.04
CA VAL A 232 -14.59 -2.09 18.08
C VAL A 232 -14.24 -1.40 16.77
N PHE A 233 -13.00 -1.55 16.31
CA PHE A 233 -12.51 -0.88 15.11
C PHE A 233 -13.14 -1.46 13.84
N SER A 234 -13.31 -2.79 13.77
CA SER A 234 -13.96 -3.44 12.63
C SER A 234 -15.44 -3.05 12.51
N THR A 235 -16.14 -2.90 13.64
CA THR A 235 -17.53 -2.44 13.66
C THR A 235 -17.64 -0.99 13.20
N ILE A 236 -16.74 -0.11 13.65
CA ILE A 236 -16.71 1.30 13.19
C ILE A 236 -16.50 1.37 11.68
N LEU A 237 -15.54 0.60 11.15
CA LEU A 237 -15.30 0.56 9.71
C LEU A 237 -16.50 0.00 8.95
N LEU A 238 -17.08 -1.10 9.42
CA LEU A 238 -18.26 -1.71 8.82
C LEU A 238 -19.42 -0.71 8.73
N VAL A 239 -19.72 -0.04 9.84
CA VAL A 239 -20.80 0.97 9.88
C VAL A 239 -20.47 2.14 8.95
N GLY A 240 -19.23 2.65 8.96
CA GLY A 240 -18.81 3.74 8.08
C GLY A 240 -18.95 3.38 6.59
N MET A 241 -18.56 2.17 6.20
CA MET A 241 -18.65 1.71 4.81
C MET A 241 -20.10 1.53 4.33
N LEU A 242 -21.07 1.35 5.22
CA LEU A 242 -22.50 1.33 4.82
C LEU A 242 -22.98 2.67 4.26
N PHE A 243 -22.33 3.78 4.63
CA PHE A 243 -22.67 5.12 4.19
C PHE A 243 -21.83 5.62 3.01
N MET A 244 -20.78 4.90 2.62
CA MET A 244 -19.91 5.26 1.50
C MET A 244 -20.54 4.85 0.17
N PRO A 245 -20.29 5.59 -0.93
CA PRO A 245 -20.78 5.23 -2.27
C PRO A 245 -19.96 4.09 -2.87
N GLU A 246 -20.46 3.52 -3.97
CA GLU A 246 -19.68 2.59 -4.79
C GLU A 246 -18.71 3.37 -5.69
N SER A 247 -17.67 2.70 -6.22
CA SER A 247 -16.71 3.29 -7.15
C SER A 247 -17.41 3.78 -8.43
N PRO A 248 -17.16 5.03 -8.89
CA PRO A 248 -17.68 5.52 -10.15
C PRO A 248 -17.24 4.68 -11.35
N ARG A 249 -15.98 4.24 -11.36
CA ARG A 249 -15.42 3.41 -12.42
C ARG A 249 -16.09 2.04 -12.49
N TYR A 250 -16.34 1.41 -11.35
CA TYR A 250 -17.07 0.16 -11.28
C TYR A 250 -18.50 0.30 -11.84
N LEU A 251 -19.20 1.37 -11.47
CA LEU A 251 -20.54 1.64 -11.98
C LEU A 251 -20.56 1.83 -13.50
N MET A 252 -19.53 2.48 -14.07
CA MET A 252 -19.34 2.59 -15.51
C MET A 252 -19.17 1.24 -16.18
N HIS A 253 -18.30 0.37 -15.64
CA HIS A 253 -18.09 -1.00 -16.13
C HIS A 253 -19.36 -1.85 -16.12
N LYS A 254 -20.24 -1.62 -15.15
CA LYS A 254 -21.56 -2.32 -15.05
C LYS A 254 -22.65 -1.69 -15.90
N GLY A 255 -22.33 -0.72 -16.78
CA GLY A 255 -23.30 -0.06 -17.64
C GLY A 255 -24.28 0.85 -16.89
N ARG A 256 -23.87 1.42 -15.74
CA ARG A 256 -24.66 2.32 -14.89
C ARG A 256 -24.10 3.74 -14.87
N PRO A 257 -23.97 4.43 -16.03
CA PRO A 257 -23.30 5.72 -16.13
C PRO A 257 -24.02 6.85 -15.37
N VAL A 258 -25.34 6.80 -15.25
CA VAL A 258 -26.13 7.79 -14.51
C VAL A 258 -25.84 7.75 -13.01
N GLU A 259 -25.68 6.56 -12.44
CA GLU A 259 -25.32 6.41 -11.04
C GLU A 259 -23.85 6.81 -10.80
N ALA A 260 -22.96 6.45 -11.74
CA ALA A 260 -21.56 6.91 -11.70
C ALA A 260 -21.47 8.44 -11.71
N TYR A 261 -22.28 9.11 -12.53
CA TYR A 261 -22.41 10.56 -12.54
C TYR A 261 -22.85 11.12 -11.18
N GLY A 262 -23.89 10.53 -10.58
CA GLY A 262 -24.37 10.93 -9.25
C GLY A 262 -23.33 10.79 -8.15
N VAL A 263 -22.56 9.69 -8.18
CA VAL A 263 -21.46 9.46 -7.23
C VAL A 263 -20.33 10.48 -7.48
N TRP A 264 -19.91 10.69 -8.74
CA TRP A 264 -18.85 11.64 -9.08
C TRP A 264 -19.20 13.06 -8.66
N LYS A 265 -20.45 13.49 -8.91
CA LYS A 265 -20.96 14.80 -8.48
C LYS A 265 -20.80 15.02 -6.97
N ARG A 266 -21.01 13.97 -6.16
CA ARG A 266 -20.86 14.02 -4.69
C ARG A 266 -19.42 14.03 -4.22
N ILE A 267 -18.55 13.25 -4.88
CA ILE A 267 -17.16 13.08 -4.45
C ILE A 267 -16.29 14.24 -4.96
N ARG A 268 -16.47 14.63 -6.23
CA ARG A 268 -15.59 15.54 -6.95
C ARG A 268 -16.25 16.85 -7.37
N GLY A 269 -17.55 16.83 -7.59
CA GLY A 269 -18.26 17.92 -8.26
C GLY A 269 -17.88 18.05 -9.75
N PHE A 270 -18.53 18.99 -10.42
CA PHE A 270 -18.28 19.34 -11.82
C PHE A 270 -17.96 20.83 -11.99
N ASP A 271 -17.46 21.47 -10.93
CA ASP A 271 -17.19 22.91 -10.93
C ASP A 271 -15.90 23.26 -11.71
N SER A 272 -15.00 22.29 -11.94
CA SER A 272 -13.77 22.48 -12.69
C SER A 272 -13.79 21.74 -14.02
N TYR A 273 -13.20 22.35 -15.06
CA TYR A 273 -12.97 21.72 -16.37
C TYR A 273 -12.27 20.37 -16.24
N GLU A 274 -11.23 20.30 -15.42
CA GLU A 274 -10.45 19.09 -15.17
C GLU A 274 -11.31 17.94 -14.62
N SER A 275 -12.28 18.22 -13.74
CA SER A 275 -13.18 17.18 -13.21
C SER A 275 -14.16 16.65 -14.27
N LYS A 276 -14.63 17.51 -15.18
CA LYS A 276 -15.49 17.14 -16.31
C LYS A 276 -14.73 16.25 -17.29
N GLU A 277 -13.53 16.68 -17.69
CA GLU A 277 -12.63 15.95 -18.59
C GLU A 277 -12.26 14.57 -18.03
N GLU A 278 -11.85 14.50 -16.75
CA GLU A 278 -11.49 13.25 -16.09
C GLU A 278 -12.66 12.26 -16.02
N PHE A 279 -13.88 12.74 -15.78
CA PHE A 279 -15.08 11.89 -15.79
C PHE A 279 -15.42 11.34 -17.17
N LEU A 280 -15.41 12.18 -18.19
CA LEU A 280 -15.71 11.77 -19.57
C LEU A 280 -14.58 10.89 -20.15
N GLY A 281 -13.32 11.22 -19.85
CA GLY A 281 -12.17 10.38 -20.18
C GLY A 281 -12.27 8.98 -19.54
N MET A 282 -12.67 8.90 -18.27
CA MET A 282 -12.94 7.63 -17.60
C MET A 282 -14.07 6.85 -18.31
N ARG A 283 -15.15 7.51 -18.73
CA ARG A 283 -16.25 6.87 -19.46
C ARG A 283 -15.80 6.29 -20.79
N GLN A 284 -14.99 7.04 -21.56
CA GLN A 284 -14.45 6.57 -22.84
C GLN A 284 -13.47 5.41 -22.65
N ALA A 285 -12.59 5.50 -21.66
CA ALA A 285 -11.65 4.43 -21.33
C ALA A 285 -12.36 3.12 -20.96
N VAL A 286 -13.38 3.21 -20.10
CA VAL A 286 -14.18 2.03 -19.71
C VAL A 286 -14.98 1.45 -20.89
N ALA A 287 -15.50 2.29 -21.79
CA ALA A 287 -16.17 1.81 -23.01
C ALA A 287 -15.21 1.02 -23.91
N ALA A 288 -14.00 1.56 -24.14
CA ALA A 288 -12.96 0.89 -24.91
C ALA A 288 -12.51 -0.45 -24.25
N GLU A 289 -12.31 -0.46 -22.92
CA GLU A 289 -11.98 -1.67 -22.16
C GLU A 289 -13.07 -2.74 -22.30
N ASN A 290 -14.34 -2.36 -22.22
CA ASN A 290 -15.48 -3.30 -22.37
C ASN A 290 -15.59 -3.87 -23.79
N GLU A 291 -15.33 -3.07 -24.82
CA GLU A 291 -15.28 -3.52 -26.22
C GLU A 291 -14.12 -4.50 -26.44
N GLU A 292 -12.94 -4.20 -25.92
CA GLU A 292 -11.78 -5.08 -26.01
C GLU A 292 -12.02 -6.41 -25.29
N GLN A 293 -12.62 -6.38 -24.10
CA GLN A 293 -12.99 -7.59 -23.36
C GLN A 293 -14.04 -8.43 -24.11
N ALA A 294 -15.03 -7.80 -24.73
CA ALA A 294 -16.04 -8.51 -25.53
C ALA A 294 -15.43 -9.22 -26.74
N ASN A 295 -14.39 -8.64 -27.33
CA ASN A 295 -13.68 -9.19 -28.49
C ASN A 295 -12.63 -10.25 -28.10
N THR A 296 -12.12 -10.22 -26.87
CA THR A 296 -11.05 -11.10 -26.38
C THR A 296 -11.66 -12.23 -25.54
N LYS A 297 -12.01 -13.38 -26.17
CA LYS A 297 -12.48 -14.60 -25.49
C LYS A 297 -11.41 -15.31 -24.65
N LYS A 298 -10.25 -14.69 -24.38
CA LYS A 298 -9.13 -15.30 -23.66
C LYS A 298 -9.20 -14.98 -22.17
N TRP A 299 -8.88 -15.97 -21.34
CA TRP A 299 -8.64 -15.77 -19.93
C TRP A 299 -7.48 -14.78 -19.74
N ALA A 300 -7.73 -13.63 -19.16
CA ALA A 300 -6.72 -12.58 -18.92
C ALA A 300 -5.48 -13.09 -18.15
N TRP A 301 -5.64 -14.12 -17.30
CA TRP A 301 -4.52 -14.80 -16.63
C TRP A 301 -3.46 -15.39 -17.57
N LEU A 302 -3.85 -15.84 -18.77
CA LEU A 302 -2.92 -16.40 -19.74
C LEU A 302 -1.94 -15.36 -20.26
N ASP A 303 -2.31 -14.08 -20.26
CA ASP A 303 -1.45 -13.02 -20.76
C ASP A 303 -0.22 -12.79 -19.89
N PHE A 304 -0.26 -13.14 -18.61
CA PHE A 304 0.95 -13.15 -17.78
C PHE A 304 2.03 -14.12 -18.28
N PHE A 305 1.65 -15.14 -19.01
CA PHE A 305 2.58 -16.14 -19.56
C PHE A 305 2.89 -15.90 -21.04
N THR A 306 1.94 -15.38 -21.81
CA THR A 306 2.06 -15.20 -23.26
C THR A 306 2.59 -13.83 -23.64
N ASN A 307 2.19 -12.77 -22.94
CA ASN A 307 2.64 -11.41 -23.20
C ASN A 307 3.95 -11.11 -22.45
N GLY A 308 5.03 -10.88 -23.18
CA GLY A 308 6.36 -10.62 -22.60
C GLY A 308 6.41 -9.36 -21.70
N ARG A 309 5.59 -8.35 -21.99
CA ARG A 309 5.47 -7.13 -21.15
C ARG A 309 4.79 -7.45 -19.81
N ALA A 310 3.62 -8.11 -19.84
CA ALA A 310 2.89 -8.50 -18.63
C ALA A 310 3.71 -9.44 -17.74
N ARG A 311 4.41 -10.41 -18.36
CA ARG A 311 5.31 -11.33 -17.64
C ARG A 311 6.44 -10.61 -16.93
N ARG A 312 7.09 -9.62 -17.57
CA ARG A 312 8.17 -8.83 -16.93
C ARG A 312 7.65 -8.04 -15.73
N ALA A 313 6.49 -7.39 -15.86
CA ALA A 313 5.85 -6.67 -14.76
C ALA A 313 5.50 -7.61 -13.59
N MET A 314 4.91 -8.77 -13.89
CA MET A 314 4.56 -9.77 -12.88
C MET A 314 5.80 -10.28 -12.14
N ILE A 315 6.85 -10.67 -12.86
CA ILE A 315 8.10 -11.17 -12.26
C ILE A 315 8.72 -10.08 -11.38
N TYR A 316 8.80 -8.84 -11.89
CA TYR A 316 9.41 -7.74 -11.16
C TYR A 316 8.64 -7.44 -9.86
N ALA A 317 7.32 -7.23 -9.93
CA ALA A 317 6.50 -6.89 -8.77
C ALA A 317 6.53 -8.01 -7.71
N ASN A 318 6.39 -9.26 -8.13
CA ASN A 318 6.37 -10.39 -7.18
C ASN A 318 7.74 -10.65 -6.53
N ILE A 319 8.86 -10.50 -7.25
CA ILE A 319 10.20 -10.64 -6.65
C ILE A 319 10.47 -9.49 -5.68
N MET A 320 10.05 -8.26 -6.01
CA MET A 320 10.19 -7.12 -5.10
C MET A 320 9.44 -7.36 -3.78
N VAL A 321 8.19 -7.84 -3.85
CA VAL A 321 7.38 -8.18 -2.68
C VAL A 321 8.03 -9.31 -1.89
N PHE A 322 8.45 -10.40 -2.56
CA PHE A 322 9.14 -11.53 -1.94
C PHE A 322 10.37 -11.08 -1.16
N LEU A 323 11.27 -10.33 -1.79
CA LEU A 323 12.49 -9.85 -1.15
C LEU A 323 12.20 -8.92 0.04
N GLY A 324 11.19 -8.05 -0.08
CA GLY A 324 10.76 -7.19 1.01
C GLY A 324 10.26 -7.98 2.23
N GLN A 325 9.39 -8.99 2.02
CA GLN A 325 8.80 -9.78 3.09
C GLN A 325 9.82 -10.71 3.77
N PHE A 326 10.72 -11.31 3.00
CA PHE A 326 11.77 -12.20 3.52
C PHE A 326 12.90 -11.48 4.27
N THR A 327 12.87 -10.15 4.41
CA THR A 327 13.69 -9.42 5.38
C THR A 327 13.30 -9.68 6.84
N GLY A 328 12.18 -10.37 7.09
CA GLY A 328 11.77 -10.83 8.41
C GLY A 328 10.86 -9.87 9.18
N VAL A 329 10.38 -8.79 8.55
CA VAL A 329 9.59 -7.76 9.21
C VAL A 329 8.34 -8.31 9.90
N ASN A 330 7.58 -9.17 9.21
CA ASN A 330 6.38 -9.77 9.81
C ASN A 330 6.73 -10.62 11.05
N ALA A 331 7.82 -11.40 11.00
CA ALA A 331 8.26 -12.14 12.16
C ALA A 331 8.58 -11.22 13.34
N VAL A 332 9.29 -10.12 13.10
CA VAL A 332 9.58 -9.15 14.15
C VAL A 332 8.31 -8.54 14.71
N MET A 333 7.34 -8.14 13.89
CA MET A 333 6.07 -7.55 14.32
C MET A 333 5.23 -8.52 15.14
N TYR A 334 4.99 -9.73 14.65
CA TYR A 334 4.16 -10.75 15.32
C TYR A 334 4.78 -11.26 16.64
N TYR A 335 6.09 -11.24 16.74
CA TYR A 335 6.82 -11.74 17.92
C TYR A 335 7.52 -10.63 18.72
N MET A 336 7.21 -9.35 18.48
CA MET A 336 7.90 -8.22 19.11
C MET A 336 7.97 -8.34 20.64
N GLY A 337 6.85 -8.62 21.32
CA GLY A 337 6.82 -8.81 22.77
C GLY A 337 7.73 -9.95 23.22
N VAL A 338 7.68 -11.10 22.54
CA VAL A 338 8.53 -12.26 22.83
C VAL A 338 10.02 -11.98 22.54
N LEU A 339 10.33 -11.20 21.52
CA LEU A 339 11.71 -10.81 21.20
C LEU A 339 12.29 -9.87 22.27
N MET A 340 11.49 -8.96 22.79
CA MET A 340 11.87 -8.07 23.89
C MET A 340 12.18 -8.87 25.18
N THR A 341 11.37 -9.89 25.54
CA THR A 341 11.68 -10.73 26.70
C THR A 341 12.98 -11.52 26.53
N LYS A 342 13.34 -11.90 25.30
CA LYS A 342 14.59 -12.64 25.03
C LYS A 342 15.86 -11.80 25.12
N ILE A 343 15.77 -10.47 25.03
CA ILE A 343 16.91 -9.56 25.23
C ILE A 343 17.10 -9.18 26.71
N GLY A 344 16.14 -9.48 27.56
CA GLY A 344 16.26 -9.28 29.01
C GLY A 344 15.14 -8.47 29.68
N PHE A 345 14.21 -7.89 28.91
CA PHE A 345 13.08 -7.18 29.49
C PHE A 345 12.10 -8.15 30.19
N ASP A 346 11.50 -7.73 31.29
CA ASP A 346 10.37 -8.42 31.88
C ASP A 346 9.12 -8.35 31.00
N ASP A 347 8.16 -9.26 31.19
CA ASP A 347 6.98 -9.38 30.32
C ASP A 347 6.22 -8.05 30.18
N ARG A 348 6.06 -7.31 31.27
CA ARG A 348 5.35 -6.02 31.27
C ARG A 348 6.11 -4.96 30.49
N THR A 349 7.38 -4.79 30.74
CA THR A 349 8.24 -3.84 30.03
C THR A 349 8.36 -4.22 28.55
N SER A 350 8.37 -5.52 28.22
CA SER A 350 8.38 -6.00 26.83
C SER A 350 7.17 -5.52 26.02
N VAL A 351 5.99 -5.53 26.62
CA VAL A 351 4.78 -5.00 25.95
C VAL A 351 4.89 -3.49 25.74
N TYR A 352 5.36 -2.73 26.74
CA TYR A 352 5.57 -1.28 26.58
C TYR A 352 6.66 -0.94 25.55
N MET A 353 7.76 -1.69 25.52
CA MET A 353 8.85 -1.47 24.56
C MET A 353 8.45 -1.85 23.13
N SER A 354 7.45 -2.71 22.93
CA SER A 354 6.89 -2.99 21.62
C SER A 354 6.30 -1.75 20.93
N LEU A 355 5.82 -0.76 21.71
CA LEU A 355 5.41 0.54 21.21
C LEU A 355 6.53 1.30 20.48
N VAL A 356 7.79 1.09 20.89
CA VAL A 356 8.94 1.71 20.23
C VAL A 356 9.06 1.19 18.79
N GLY A 357 8.86 -0.12 18.58
CA GLY A 357 8.86 -0.73 17.25
C GLY A 357 7.77 -0.18 16.35
N GLY A 358 6.51 -0.22 16.82
CA GLY A 358 5.36 0.34 16.09
C GLY A 358 5.49 1.85 15.83
N GLY A 359 5.91 2.62 16.84
CA GLY A 359 6.15 4.06 16.72
C GLY A 359 7.22 4.41 15.69
N SER A 360 8.29 3.62 15.65
CA SER A 360 9.37 3.79 14.67
C SER A 360 8.89 3.50 13.24
N LEU A 361 8.04 2.47 13.07
CA LEU A 361 7.41 2.16 11.78
C LEU A 361 6.53 3.33 11.31
N LEU A 362 5.68 3.85 12.20
CA LEU A 362 4.79 4.98 11.89
C LEU A 362 5.57 6.22 11.49
N ILE A 363 6.55 6.62 12.30
CA ILE A 363 7.41 7.77 12.02
C ILE A 363 8.16 7.58 10.70
N GLY A 364 8.66 6.35 10.45
CA GLY A 364 9.36 6.01 9.22
C GLY A 364 8.46 6.02 7.97
N THR A 365 7.16 5.78 8.10
CA THR A 365 6.20 5.82 6.97
C THR A 365 5.89 7.25 6.53
N ILE A 366 5.88 8.23 7.43
CA ILE A 366 5.55 9.62 7.13
C ILE A 366 6.40 10.22 6.00
N PRO A 367 7.75 10.11 5.99
CA PRO A 367 8.56 10.63 4.90
C PRO A 367 8.22 10.05 3.53
N ALA A 368 7.84 8.77 3.46
CA ALA A 368 7.42 8.17 2.19
C ALA A 368 6.14 8.81 1.65
N VAL A 369 5.13 8.98 2.50
CA VAL A 369 3.86 9.63 2.11
C VAL A 369 4.08 11.06 1.60
N LEU A 370 5.01 11.81 2.21
CA LEU A 370 5.23 13.22 1.89
C LEU A 370 6.20 13.44 0.72
N TYR A 371 7.21 12.59 0.57
CA TYR A 371 8.35 12.90 -0.30
C TYR A 371 8.64 11.86 -1.40
N MET A 372 8.00 10.70 -1.41
CA MET A 372 8.27 9.65 -2.40
C MET A 372 7.98 10.13 -3.84
N GLU A 373 6.93 10.94 -4.02
CA GLU A 373 6.61 11.57 -5.31
C GLU A 373 7.71 12.55 -5.77
N ARG A 374 8.37 13.22 -4.83
CA ARG A 374 9.42 14.20 -5.13
C ARG A 374 10.74 13.54 -5.53
N PHE A 375 11.12 12.45 -4.88
CA PHE A 375 12.43 11.80 -5.10
C PHE A 375 12.38 10.67 -6.11
N GLY A 376 11.26 9.97 -6.23
CA GLY A 376 11.08 8.82 -7.12
C GLY A 376 11.16 7.48 -6.39
N ARG A 377 10.53 6.47 -6.99
CA ARG A 377 10.35 5.14 -6.38
C ARG A 377 11.65 4.38 -6.26
N ARG A 378 12.45 4.37 -7.34
CA ARG A 378 13.74 3.69 -7.38
C ARG A 378 14.75 4.30 -6.41
N TYR A 379 14.83 5.63 -6.38
CA TYR A 379 15.69 6.33 -5.42
C TYR A 379 15.32 5.96 -3.99
N TRP A 380 14.02 5.99 -3.68
CA TRP A 380 13.49 5.67 -2.36
C TRP A 380 13.86 4.26 -1.92
N ALA A 381 13.62 3.24 -2.77
CA ALA A 381 13.99 1.86 -2.49
C ALA A 381 15.50 1.70 -2.21
N ASN A 382 16.34 2.32 -3.04
CA ASN A 382 17.78 2.19 -2.94
C ASN A 382 18.38 2.83 -1.67
N VAL A 383 17.72 3.85 -1.13
CA VAL A 383 18.17 4.50 0.12
C VAL A 383 17.65 3.77 1.36
N MET A 384 16.41 3.24 1.31
CA MET A 384 15.78 2.62 2.48
C MET A 384 16.34 1.23 2.79
N LEU A 385 16.64 0.41 1.78
CA LEU A 385 17.14 -0.95 1.97
C LEU A 385 18.48 -1.06 2.75
N PRO A 386 19.51 -0.24 2.50
CA PRO A 386 20.70 -0.21 3.34
C PRO A 386 20.42 0.12 4.81
N GLY A 387 19.41 0.98 5.07
CA GLY A 387 18.98 1.29 6.43
C GLY A 387 18.43 0.06 7.16
N PHE A 388 17.68 -0.82 6.48
CA PHE A 388 17.26 -2.10 7.06
C PHE A 388 18.46 -2.94 7.49
N PHE A 389 19.45 -3.06 6.60
CA PHE A 389 20.64 -3.87 6.88
C PHE A 389 21.38 -3.34 8.11
N ILE A 390 21.57 -2.04 8.21
CA ILE A 390 22.19 -1.41 9.38
C ILE A 390 21.38 -1.73 10.65
N GLY A 391 20.05 -1.62 10.60
CA GLY A 391 19.17 -1.98 11.72
C GLY A 391 19.36 -3.45 12.13
N LEU A 392 19.36 -4.38 11.17
CA LEU A 392 19.57 -5.81 11.43
C LEU A 392 20.98 -6.12 12.00
N VAL A 393 22.01 -5.39 11.57
CA VAL A 393 23.36 -5.48 12.15
C VAL A 393 23.32 -5.13 13.64
N LEU A 394 22.67 -4.03 14.01
CA LEU A 394 22.58 -3.60 15.41
C LEU A 394 21.73 -4.56 16.26
N VAL A 395 20.61 -5.05 15.71
CA VAL A 395 19.80 -6.10 16.37
C VAL A 395 20.64 -7.36 16.61
N GLY A 396 21.37 -7.82 15.59
CA GLY A 396 22.27 -8.97 15.71
C GLY A 396 23.38 -8.75 16.74
N ALA A 397 23.99 -7.57 16.74
CA ALA A 397 25.02 -7.20 17.72
C ALA A 397 24.46 -7.14 19.15
N GLY A 398 23.23 -6.64 19.36
CA GLY A 398 22.58 -6.67 20.67
C GLY A 398 22.45 -8.07 21.25
N TYR A 399 22.18 -9.07 20.40
CA TYR A 399 22.10 -10.47 20.82
C TYR A 399 23.46 -11.12 21.14
N THR A 400 24.60 -10.53 20.78
CA THR A 400 25.93 -11.04 21.13
C THR A 400 26.39 -10.63 22.51
N ILE A 401 25.79 -9.58 23.05
CA ILE A 401 26.13 -9.06 24.37
C ILE A 401 25.41 -9.90 25.43
N ASP A 402 26.15 -10.33 26.45
CA ASP A 402 25.53 -10.99 27.58
C ASP A 402 24.69 -9.99 28.39
N TYR A 403 23.37 -10.10 28.25
CA TYR A 403 22.43 -9.21 28.92
C TYR A 403 22.46 -9.32 30.45
N LYS A 404 23.01 -10.41 31.02
CA LYS A 404 23.19 -10.55 32.46
C LYS A 404 24.33 -9.70 32.99
N THR A 405 25.38 -9.56 32.20
CA THR A 405 26.58 -8.78 32.56
C THR A 405 26.43 -7.30 32.14
N TYR A 406 25.86 -7.03 30.96
CA TYR A 406 25.73 -5.69 30.42
C TYR A 406 24.30 -5.42 29.87
N PRO A 407 23.26 -5.41 30.76
CA PRO A 407 21.87 -5.31 30.31
C PRO A 407 21.61 -4.03 29.52
N ALA A 408 21.98 -2.87 30.04
CA ALA A 408 21.72 -1.60 29.39
C ALA A 408 22.36 -1.46 27.99
N THR A 409 23.53 -2.07 27.78
CA THR A 409 24.20 -2.04 26.46
C THR A 409 23.49 -2.97 25.47
N ALA A 410 23.10 -4.18 25.90
CA ALA A 410 22.38 -5.14 25.06
C ALA A 410 21.00 -4.58 24.65
N GLU A 411 20.23 -4.09 25.61
CA GLU A 411 18.91 -3.47 25.41
C GLU A 411 18.99 -2.22 24.53
N GLY A 412 19.92 -1.32 24.81
CA GLY A 412 20.13 -0.08 24.05
C GLY A 412 20.51 -0.33 22.59
N LEU A 413 21.41 -1.28 22.35
CA LEU A 413 21.84 -1.63 21.00
C LEU A 413 20.72 -2.31 20.21
N TYR A 414 19.98 -3.21 20.85
CA TYR A 414 18.82 -3.89 20.28
C TYR A 414 17.71 -2.90 19.92
N LEU A 415 17.32 -2.00 20.84
CA LEU A 415 16.29 -1.00 20.61
C LEU A 415 16.69 -0.03 19.49
N THR A 416 17.95 0.44 19.47
CA THR A 416 18.44 1.29 18.38
C THR A 416 18.34 0.56 17.03
N GLY A 417 18.69 -0.74 17.01
CA GLY A 417 18.55 -1.57 15.82
C GLY A 417 17.10 -1.70 15.36
N ILE A 418 16.15 -1.95 16.28
CA ILE A 418 14.73 -2.02 15.97
C ILE A 418 14.20 -0.69 15.45
N ILE A 419 14.57 0.44 16.07
CA ILE A 419 14.17 1.78 15.63
C ILE A 419 14.59 2.04 14.19
N LEU A 420 15.84 1.75 13.85
CA LEU A 420 16.33 1.94 12.49
C LEU A 420 15.68 0.96 11.52
N TYR A 421 15.61 -0.33 11.87
CA TYR A 421 15.01 -1.35 11.03
C TYR A 421 13.57 -1.04 10.69
N MET A 422 12.73 -0.77 11.71
CA MET A 422 11.32 -0.45 11.53
C MET A 422 11.10 0.89 10.85
N GLY A 423 11.90 1.90 11.17
CA GLY A 423 11.81 3.22 10.56
C GLY A 423 12.09 3.20 9.06
N PHE A 424 13.16 2.56 8.64
CA PHE A 424 13.48 2.41 7.23
C PHE A 424 12.49 1.49 6.50
N PHE A 425 12.02 0.42 7.17
CA PHE A 425 11.00 -0.46 6.61
C PHE A 425 9.68 0.27 6.39
N GLY A 426 9.21 1.09 7.33
CA GLY A 426 7.97 1.89 7.19
C GLY A 426 7.97 2.72 5.91
N SER A 427 9.09 3.38 5.63
CA SER A 427 9.28 4.10 4.37
C SER A 427 9.27 3.20 3.13
N TYR A 428 9.90 2.03 3.19
CA TYR A 428 9.94 1.09 2.06
C TYR A 428 8.58 0.43 1.80
N ALA A 429 7.84 0.13 2.84
CA ALA A 429 6.57 -0.60 2.77
C ALA A 429 5.51 0.09 1.87
N CYS A 430 5.56 1.42 1.74
CA CYS A 430 4.70 2.14 0.79
C CYS A 430 4.88 1.66 -0.66
N LEU A 431 6.09 1.26 -1.04
CA LEU A 431 6.40 0.80 -2.39
C LEU A 431 5.72 -0.53 -2.72
N THR A 432 5.43 -1.38 -1.73
CA THR A 432 4.76 -2.67 -1.95
C THR A 432 3.33 -2.51 -2.45
N TRP A 433 2.69 -1.37 -2.19
CA TRP A 433 1.35 -1.03 -2.67
C TRP A 433 1.38 -0.19 -3.94
N VAL A 434 2.31 0.77 -4.03
CA VAL A 434 2.39 1.71 -5.15
C VAL A 434 2.92 1.04 -6.41
N ILE A 435 4.01 0.29 -6.31
CA ILE A 435 4.66 -0.30 -7.49
C ILE A 435 3.75 -1.29 -8.23
N PRO A 436 3.10 -2.28 -7.60
CA PRO A 436 2.19 -3.16 -8.32
C PRO A 436 1.04 -2.40 -9.00
N ALA A 437 0.53 -1.34 -8.36
CA ALA A 437 -0.53 -0.52 -8.96
C ALA A 437 -0.09 0.25 -10.22
N GLU A 438 1.20 0.58 -10.34
CA GLU A 438 1.77 1.33 -11.47
C GLU A 438 2.27 0.43 -12.61
N VAL A 439 2.90 -0.71 -12.29
CA VAL A 439 3.64 -1.50 -13.29
C VAL A 439 2.77 -2.44 -14.12
N PHE A 440 1.59 -2.83 -13.64
CA PHE A 440 0.72 -3.72 -14.40
C PHE A 440 -0.05 -2.98 -15.50
N PRO A 441 -0.23 -3.60 -16.70
CA PRO A 441 -1.12 -3.06 -17.73
C PRO A 441 -2.52 -2.81 -17.18
N THR A 442 -3.20 -1.79 -17.66
CA THR A 442 -4.51 -1.38 -17.12
C THR A 442 -5.53 -2.52 -17.10
N TYR A 443 -5.62 -3.30 -18.19
CA TYR A 443 -6.54 -4.44 -18.31
C TYR A 443 -6.17 -5.65 -17.42
N LEU A 444 -4.88 -5.79 -17.00
CA LEU A 444 -4.42 -6.85 -16.11
C LEU A 444 -4.18 -6.39 -14.67
N ARG A 445 -4.40 -5.12 -14.36
CA ARG A 445 -4.01 -4.53 -13.07
C ARG A 445 -4.65 -5.23 -11.88
N SER A 446 -5.94 -5.54 -11.92
CA SER A 446 -6.63 -6.24 -10.83
C SER A 446 -6.08 -7.65 -10.61
N TYR A 447 -5.79 -8.36 -11.69
CA TYR A 447 -5.16 -9.68 -11.62
C TYR A 447 -3.71 -9.60 -11.13
N GLY A 448 -2.96 -8.58 -11.58
CA GLY A 448 -1.60 -8.31 -11.13
C GLY A 448 -1.55 -7.99 -9.63
N MET A 449 -2.45 -7.14 -9.15
CA MET A 449 -2.59 -6.85 -7.72
C MET A 449 -2.93 -8.11 -6.92
N THR A 450 -3.84 -8.96 -7.41
CA THR A 450 -4.15 -10.26 -6.79
C THR A 450 -2.90 -11.13 -6.63
N THR A 451 -2.03 -11.20 -7.65
CA THR A 451 -0.78 -11.99 -7.54
C THR A 451 0.19 -11.41 -6.55
N ALA A 452 0.36 -10.08 -6.53
CA ALA A 452 1.27 -9.40 -5.62
C ALA A 452 0.81 -9.52 -4.16
N ASP A 453 -0.49 -9.35 -3.91
CA ASP A 453 -1.10 -9.42 -2.59
C ASP A 453 -1.09 -10.85 -2.04
N ALA A 454 -1.47 -11.84 -2.86
CA ALA A 454 -1.38 -13.25 -2.49
C ALA A 454 0.07 -13.68 -2.20
N ASN A 455 1.04 -13.21 -2.98
CA ASN A 455 2.46 -13.45 -2.74
C ASN A 455 2.95 -12.78 -1.45
N LEU A 456 2.50 -11.55 -1.17
CA LEU A 456 2.82 -10.83 0.07
C LEU A 456 2.40 -11.64 1.29
N PHE A 457 1.14 -12.09 1.34
CA PHE A 457 0.63 -12.85 2.47
C PHE A 457 1.19 -14.27 2.54
N LEU A 458 1.47 -14.92 1.40
CA LEU A 458 2.15 -16.21 1.38
C LEU A 458 3.56 -16.12 1.95
N CYS A 459 4.33 -15.10 1.58
CA CYS A 459 5.64 -14.85 2.14
C CYS A 459 5.57 -14.54 3.63
N SER A 460 4.59 -13.72 4.05
CA SER A 460 4.33 -13.42 5.46
C SER A 460 4.01 -14.69 6.25
N PHE A 461 3.17 -15.57 5.71
CA PHE A 461 2.88 -16.87 6.32
C PHE A 461 4.14 -17.72 6.51
N ILE A 462 4.93 -17.87 5.44
CA ILE A 462 6.16 -18.70 5.48
C ILE A 462 7.13 -18.17 6.52
N VAL A 463 7.37 -16.86 6.52
CA VAL A 463 8.30 -16.20 7.46
C VAL A 463 7.81 -16.34 8.89
N THR A 464 6.54 -16.04 9.17
CA THR A 464 5.96 -16.05 10.52
C THR A 464 5.88 -17.46 11.10
N TYR A 465 5.45 -18.45 10.30
CA TYR A 465 5.33 -19.84 10.74
C TYR A 465 6.69 -20.45 11.09
N ASN A 466 7.70 -20.25 10.24
CA ASN A 466 9.01 -20.85 10.44
C ASN A 466 9.90 -20.09 11.44
N PHE A 467 9.53 -18.87 11.82
CA PHE A 467 10.38 -17.99 12.63
C PHE A 467 10.84 -18.64 13.94
N THR A 468 9.94 -19.26 14.69
CA THR A 468 10.27 -19.91 15.97
C THR A 468 11.23 -21.08 15.78
N ALA A 469 11.02 -21.89 14.73
CA ALA A 469 11.91 -23.00 14.39
C ALA A 469 13.30 -22.48 13.99
N MET A 470 13.36 -21.44 13.14
CA MET A 470 14.62 -20.83 12.72
C MET A 470 15.35 -20.19 13.92
N MET A 471 14.63 -19.53 14.81
CA MET A 471 15.20 -18.91 15.99
C MET A 471 15.79 -19.93 16.98
N ASN A 472 15.27 -21.16 17.01
CA ASN A 472 15.76 -22.24 17.87
C ASN A 472 16.91 -23.05 17.21
N SER A 473 16.95 -23.14 15.88
CA SER A 473 17.93 -23.93 15.14
C SER A 473 19.14 -23.13 14.66
N MET A 474 19.01 -21.82 14.50
CA MET A 474 20.08 -20.93 14.03
C MET A 474 20.64 -20.10 15.20
N THR A 475 21.90 -19.69 15.09
CA THR A 475 22.41 -18.63 15.96
C THR A 475 21.65 -17.33 15.70
N ARG A 476 21.44 -16.52 16.72
CA ARG A 476 20.69 -15.26 16.59
C ARG A 476 21.33 -14.32 15.56
N ILE A 477 22.67 -14.28 15.51
CA ILE A 477 23.41 -13.55 14.47
C ILE A 477 23.20 -14.20 13.10
N GLY A 478 23.26 -15.52 13.01
CA GLY A 478 23.01 -16.25 11.75
C GLY A 478 21.62 -15.97 11.20
N LEU A 479 20.60 -15.85 12.06
CA LEU A 479 19.25 -15.50 11.66
C LEU A 479 19.14 -14.02 11.22
N THR A 480 19.62 -13.08 12.04
CA THR A 480 19.44 -11.64 11.78
C THR A 480 20.34 -11.14 10.66
N LEU A 481 21.64 -11.45 10.69
CA LEU A 481 22.61 -10.97 9.71
C LEU A 481 22.77 -11.94 8.53
N GLY A 482 22.85 -13.26 8.82
CA GLY A 482 23.08 -14.25 7.76
C GLY A 482 21.86 -14.39 6.87
N PHE A 483 20.69 -14.69 7.42
CA PHE A 483 19.48 -14.95 6.63
C PHE A 483 18.78 -13.65 6.25
N TYR A 484 18.22 -12.90 7.21
CA TYR A 484 17.44 -11.71 6.90
C TYR A 484 18.29 -10.56 6.34
N GLY A 485 19.48 -10.34 6.90
CA GLY A 485 20.42 -9.36 6.39
C GLY A 485 20.95 -9.70 4.99
N GLY A 486 21.23 -10.98 4.73
CA GLY A 486 21.61 -11.47 3.40
C GLY A 486 20.51 -11.21 2.35
N ILE A 487 19.24 -11.45 2.70
CA ILE A 487 18.11 -11.16 1.82
C ILE A 487 17.95 -9.65 1.60
N ALA A 488 18.14 -8.81 2.62
CA ALA A 488 18.10 -7.36 2.46
C ALA A 488 19.17 -6.87 1.46
N VAL A 489 20.38 -7.43 1.52
CA VAL A 489 21.46 -7.12 0.57
C VAL A 489 21.12 -7.59 -0.84
N LEU A 490 20.62 -8.82 -0.99
CA LEU A 490 20.16 -9.33 -2.30
C LEU A 490 19.02 -8.47 -2.85
N GLY A 491 18.07 -8.06 -1.99
CA GLY A 491 16.99 -7.16 -2.35
C GLY A 491 17.49 -5.80 -2.83
N TRP A 492 18.50 -5.26 -2.18
CA TRP A 492 19.12 -4.01 -2.60
C TRP A 492 19.77 -4.13 -3.99
N PHE A 493 20.57 -5.17 -4.25
CA PHE A 493 21.14 -5.41 -5.58
C PHE A 493 20.05 -5.60 -6.64
N TYR A 494 18.97 -6.32 -6.30
CA TYR A 494 17.85 -6.50 -7.21
C TYR A 494 17.20 -5.15 -7.57
N GLN A 495 16.93 -4.31 -6.58
CA GLN A 495 16.33 -2.99 -6.83
C GLN A 495 17.26 -2.06 -7.62
N VAL A 496 18.55 -2.02 -7.29
CA VAL A 496 19.55 -1.23 -8.02
C VAL A 496 19.61 -1.63 -9.50
N LEU A 497 19.53 -2.92 -9.81
CA LEU A 497 19.70 -3.43 -11.17
C LEU A 497 18.40 -3.44 -11.98
N PHE A 498 17.30 -3.91 -11.39
CA PHE A 498 16.08 -4.24 -12.13
C PHE A 498 14.95 -3.24 -11.95
N MET A 499 14.98 -2.39 -10.91
CA MET A 499 13.91 -1.44 -10.68
C MET A 499 13.99 -0.25 -11.65
N PRO A 500 13.01 -0.07 -12.57
CA PRO A 500 12.93 1.14 -13.36
C PRO A 500 12.37 2.29 -12.53
N GLU A 501 12.68 3.54 -12.91
CA GLU A 501 12.07 4.71 -12.29
C GLU A 501 10.73 5.03 -12.98
N THR A 502 9.66 5.08 -12.17
CA THR A 502 8.29 5.36 -12.64
C THR A 502 7.81 6.78 -12.33
N LYS A 503 8.66 7.58 -11.65
CA LYS A 503 8.34 8.95 -11.26
C LYS A 503 7.95 9.81 -12.45
N ASN A 504 6.87 10.59 -12.31
CA ASN A 504 6.35 11.54 -13.32
C ASN A 504 6.09 10.92 -14.70
N LYS A 505 5.89 9.61 -14.77
CA LYS A 505 5.54 8.91 -16.00
C LYS A 505 4.06 8.60 -16.04
N SER A 506 3.46 8.79 -17.21
CA SER A 506 2.11 8.30 -17.47
C SER A 506 2.07 6.77 -17.48
N LEU A 507 0.90 6.18 -17.38
CA LEU A 507 0.75 4.72 -17.41
C LEU A 507 1.21 4.16 -18.76
N GLU A 508 1.02 4.91 -19.84
CA GLU A 508 1.45 4.59 -21.21
C GLU A 508 2.98 4.59 -21.33
N GLU A 509 3.65 5.57 -20.73
CA GLU A 509 5.12 5.62 -20.69
C GLU A 509 5.71 4.48 -19.85
N ILE A 510 5.04 4.08 -18.75
CA ILE A 510 5.43 2.93 -17.96
C ILE A 510 5.22 1.64 -18.76
N ASP A 511 4.16 1.57 -19.57
CA ASP A 511 3.88 0.45 -20.47
C ASP A 511 5.01 0.28 -21.50
N GLU A 512 5.44 1.38 -22.14
CA GLU A 512 6.59 1.37 -23.06
C GLU A 512 7.88 0.92 -22.35
N LEU A 513 8.11 1.38 -21.11
CA LEU A 513 9.29 1.03 -20.34
C LEU A 513 9.39 -0.49 -20.10
N PHE A 514 8.28 -1.13 -19.69
CA PHE A 514 8.23 -2.58 -19.49
C PHE A 514 8.12 -3.39 -20.79
N SER A 515 7.87 -2.74 -21.91
CA SER A 515 7.95 -3.35 -23.24
C SER A 515 9.39 -3.58 -23.70
N LYS A 516 10.34 -2.78 -23.18
CA LYS A 516 11.78 -2.93 -23.47
C LYS A 516 12.37 -4.21 -22.84
N PRO A 517 13.37 -4.84 -23.46
CA PRO A 517 14.06 -5.98 -22.86
C PRO A 517 14.68 -5.62 -21.50
N THR A 518 14.65 -6.53 -20.54
CA THR A 518 15.21 -6.32 -19.18
C THR A 518 16.68 -5.90 -19.22
N SER A 519 17.47 -6.40 -20.19
CA SER A 519 18.88 -6.03 -20.35
C SER A 519 19.10 -4.54 -20.64
N VAL A 520 18.15 -3.88 -21.31
CA VAL A 520 18.20 -2.43 -21.57
C VAL A 520 17.98 -1.66 -20.28
N ILE A 521 16.96 -2.06 -19.50
CA ILE A 521 16.65 -1.46 -18.18
C ILE A 521 17.87 -1.59 -17.26
N VAL A 522 18.48 -2.77 -17.18
CA VAL A 522 19.68 -3.01 -16.35
C VAL A 522 20.84 -2.12 -16.76
N LYS A 523 21.14 -1.98 -18.06
CA LYS A 523 22.20 -1.10 -18.55
C LYS A 523 21.95 0.37 -18.18
N GLN A 524 20.74 0.85 -18.35
CA GLN A 524 20.33 2.22 -17.95
C GLN A 524 20.50 2.42 -16.44
N ASN A 525 20.07 1.46 -15.66
CA ASN A 525 20.17 1.50 -14.20
C ASN A 525 21.59 1.51 -13.69
N ILE A 526 22.48 0.72 -14.28
CA ILE A 526 23.91 0.71 -13.95
C ILE A 526 24.51 2.08 -14.27
N LYS A 527 24.24 2.63 -15.48
CA LYS A 527 24.74 3.96 -15.88
C LYS A 527 24.33 5.04 -14.88
N SER A 528 23.02 5.10 -14.56
CA SER A 528 22.48 6.06 -13.59
C SER A 528 23.12 5.89 -12.19
N THR A 529 23.31 4.65 -11.74
CA THR A 529 23.92 4.38 -10.42
C THR A 529 25.40 4.81 -10.38
N VAL A 530 26.16 4.56 -11.45
CA VAL A 530 27.56 5.01 -11.56
C VAL A 530 27.65 6.54 -11.56
N GLU A 531 26.73 7.22 -12.24
CA GLU A 531 26.67 8.70 -12.22
C GLU A 531 26.37 9.23 -10.82
N ILE A 532 25.42 8.63 -10.09
CA ILE A 532 25.13 9.00 -8.70
C ILE A 532 26.36 8.78 -7.82
N MET A 533 27.05 7.63 -7.92
CA MET A 533 28.26 7.36 -7.16
C MET A 533 29.39 8.36 -7.48
N ARG A 534 29.54 8.73 -8.76
CA ARG A 534 30.52 9.76 -9.15
C ARG A 534 30.18 11.12 -8.53
N ASP A 535 28.92 11.51 -8.54
CA ASP A 535 28.52 12.79 -7.95
C ASP A 535 28.69 12.80 -6.44
N LEU A 536 28.44 11.67 -5.76
CA LEU A 536 28.72 11.49 -4.33
C LEU A 536 30.21 11.58 -4.02
N SER A 537 31.07 10.93 -4.81
CA SER A 537 32.53 10.97 -4.62
C SER A 537 33.11 12.37 -4.82
N HIS A 538 32.44 13.21 -5.63
CA HIS A 538 32.82 14.62 -5.84
C HIS A 538 32.06 15.57 -4.91
N LEU A 539 31.38 15.08 -3.85
CA LEU A 539 30.60 15.85 -2.86
C LEU A 539 29.52 16.77 -3.49
N ARG A 540 29.01 16.41 -4.67
CA ARG A 540 27.97 17.16 -5.39
C ARG A 540 26.58 16.80 -4.90
N PHE A 541 26.35 16.92 -3.58
CA PHE A 541 25.09 16.54 -2.94
C PHE A 541 23.86 17.20 -3.58
N ARG A 542 23.97 18.47 -4.00
CA ARG A 542 22.87 19.19 -4.65
C ARG A 542 22.39 18.51 -5.95
N LYS A 543 23.30 17.85 -6.70
CA LYS A 543 22.95 17.07 -7.90
C LYS A 543 22.35 15.72 -7.54
N VAL A 544 22.81 15.07 -6.49
CA VAL A 544 22.30 13.78 -6.03
C VAL A 544 20.87 13.90 -5.53
N PHE A 545 20.57 14.96 -4.76
CA PHE A 545 19.26 15.24 -4.19
C PHE A 545 18.37 16.13 -5.08
N SER A 546 18.80 16.43 -6.33
CA SER A 546 17.96 17.18 -7.27
C SER A 546 16.77 16.35 -7.73
N PRO A 547 15.55 16.91 -7.74
CA PRO A 547 14.35 16.21 -8.20
C PRO A 547 14.29 16.03 -9.73
N SER A 548 15.31 16.50 -10.49
CA SER A 548 15.34 16.38 -11.95
C SER A 548 15.45 14.91 -12.37
N PRO A 549 14.68 14.46 -13.37
CA PRO A 549 14.79 13.10 -13.89
C PRO A 549 16.18 12.92 -14.49
N ARG A 550 16.98 12.04 -13.90
CA ARG A 550 18.16 11.48 -14.56
C ARG A 550 17.67 10.29 -15.36
N LEU A 551 17.67 10.46 -16.68
CA LEU A 551 17.23 9.47 -17.68
C LEU A 551 17.89 8.11 -17.47
#